data_3b96fe49998319ebe29b99966c648783
#
_entry.id   3b96fe49998319ebe29b99966c648783
#
_cell.length_a   1.000
_cell.length_b   1.000
_cell.length_c   1.000
_cell.angle_alpha   90.00
_cell.angle_beta   90.00
_cell.angle_gamma   90.00
#
_symmetry.space_group_name_H-M   'P 1'
#
loop_
_entity.id
_entity.type
_entity.pdbx_description
1 polymer ?
#
loop_
_entity_poly.entity_id
_entity_poly.type
_entity_poly.pdbx_seq_one_letter_code
_entity_poly.pdbx_strand_id
1 'polypeptide(L)'
;MTDSVTEDPTTAEPTDEAGTTEPVEAPSSQPVDDRPPRGMNPSVPPDANPEPLPIGVTDMWRIARKTYRAERRYYLKLDRHRKMTSKRLSSSIFPSLKRSVFVIGAARSGTTFLGDCLGRLPEVTYHHEPPATKAAGRYVYEDLWSYRRAREFYRLVYRWLVRVERDGDLRFAEKTPTNIFLIPFLARAFPDSQFIHIIRDGRDASSSHMHKPWLRAEDAWSGEREPGGYLHGPWPSFWVEPERRDEFLQTSDAKRMAWAWRRYTEAGLKDGAALGADRYHELRYEDLVREPVDEAEKILDFMQIKRQKSRDAFTSATMRADDSSVGTWRSTFYPSEMAEIDAEAGDLLRQLGYDDD
;
A
#
# COMPACT_ATOMS: atom_id res chain seq x y z
N MET A 1 -54.08 54.48 -23.09
CA MET A 1 -54.76 53.89 -24.23
C MET A 1 -54.84 52.44 -23.91
N THR A 2 -55.91 52.05 -23.24
CA THR A 2 -57.18 51.46 -23.74
C THR A 2 -56.96 50.06 -24.24
N ASP A 3 -57.62 48.98 -23.86
CA ASP A 3 -58.86 48.69 -23.08
C ASP A 3 -58.78 47.21 -22.77
N SER A 4 -59.04 46.71 -21.59
CA SER A 4 -60.30 46.18 -21.05
C SER A 4 -61.11 45.28 -21.98
N VAL A 5 -61.52 44.15 -21.45
CA VAL A 5 -62.86 43.58 -21.32
C VAL A 5 -62.77 42.09 -20.94
N THR A 6 -63.07 41.74 -19.73
CA THR A 6 -64.18 41.01 -19.12
C THR A 6 -64.88 39.96 -20.03
N GLU A 7 -65.05 38.73 -19.55
CA GLU A 7 -66.30 38.16 -19.02
C GLU A 7 -66.16 36.67 -18.63
N ASP A 8 -66.77 36.36 -17.52
CA ASP A 8 -67.11 35.09 -16.89
C ASP A 8 -68.54 34.67 -17.34
N PRO A 9 -69.18 33.61 -16.85
CA PRO A 9 -68.88 32.20 -16.59
C PRO A 9 -69.88 31.26 -17.30
N THR A 10 -69.63 29.95 -17.32
CA THR A 10 -70.77 28.97 -17.31
C THR A 10 -70.31 27.58 -16.96
N THR A 11 -70.80 27.10 -15.85
CA THR A 11 -71.21 25.75 -15.43
C THR A 11 -70.99 24.57 -16.39
N ALA A 12 -70.34 23.52 -15.93
CA ALA A 12 -70.62 22.16 -16.31
C ALA A 12 -70.29 21.15 -15.21
N GLU A 13 -71.10 20.15 -15.12
CA GLU A 13 -71.29 19.10 -14.10
C GLU A 13 -70.13 18.11 -13.89
N PRO A 14 -70.13 17.35 -12.81
CA PRO A 14 -69.12 16.35 -12.51
C PRO A 14 -69.32 15.03 -13.26
N THR A 15 -68.29 14.56 -13.93
CA THR A 15 -68.22 13.18 -14.42
C THR A 15 -67.39 12.34 -13.44
N ASP A 16 -68.04 11.34 -12.87
CA ASP A 16 -67.44 10.21 -12.18
C ASP A 16 -66.51 9.43 -13.17
N GLU A 17 -65.20 9.47 -12.93
CA GLU A 17 -64.30 8.48 -13.50
C GLU A 17 -63.70 7.67 -12.35
N ALA A 18 -64.13 6.43 -12.23
CA ALA A 18 -63.54 5.39 -11.39
C ALA A 18 -62.08 5.15 -11.80
N GLY A 19 -61.13 5.66 -10.99
CA GLY A 19 -59.70 5.39 -11.13
C GLY A 19 -59.42 3.91 -10.88
N THR A 20 -59.14 3.18 -11.94
CA THR A 20 -58.51 1.87 -11.89
C THR A 20 -57.06 2.07 -11.43
N THR A 21 -56.81 1.72 -10.16
CA THR A 21 -55.43 1.58 -9.63
C THR A 21 -54.78 0.38 -10.30
N GLU A 22 -53.88 0.62 -11.25
CA GLU A 22 -52.95 -0.41 -11.71
C GLU A 22 -52.14 -0.94 -10.51
N PRO A 23 -51.91 -2.26 -10.42
CA PRO A 23 -51.05 -2.81 -9.38
C PRO A 23 -49.61 -2.31 -9.61
N VAL A 24 -49.03 -1.65 -8.60
CA VAL A 24 -47.61 -1.34 -8.55
C VAL A 24 -46.86 -2.65 -8.64
N GLU A 25 -46.23 -2.93 -9.77
CA GLU A 25 -45.29 -4.04 -9.92
C GLU A 25 -44.23 -3.91 -8.83
N ALA A 26 -44.11 -4.95 -8.01
CA ALA A 26 -43.02 -5.08 -7.07
C ALA A 26 -41.67 -4.99 -7.86
N PRO A 27 -40.65 -4.34 -7.29
CA PRO A 27 -39.35 -4.22 -8.00
C PRO A 27 -38.88 -5.63 -8.34
N SER A 28 -38.63 -5.86 -9.62
CA SER A 28 -38.08 -7.11 -10.14
C SER A 28 -36.79 -7.40 -9.39
N SER A 29 -36.76 -8.47 -8.62
CA SER A 29 -35.58 -8.99 -7.99
C SER A 29 -34.53 -9.21 -9.09
N GLN A 30 -33.48 -8.40 -9.14
CA GLN A 30 -32.34 -8.69 -9.99
C GLN A 30 -31.86 -10.11 -9.67
N PRO A 31 -31.52 -10.93 -10.67
CA PRO A 31 -31.02 -12.26 -10.41
C PRO A 31 -29.80 -12.15 -9.49
N VAL A 32 -29.86 -12.85 -8.35
CA VAL A 32 -28.72 -12.96 -7.43
C VAL A 32 -27.57 -13.58 -8.23
N ASP A 33 -26.44 -12.92 -8.24
CA ASP A 33 -25.24 -13.42 -8.91
C ASP A 33 -24.61 -14.52 -8.05
N ASP A 34 -24.94 -15.77 -8.34
CA ASP A 34 -24.52 -16.97 -7.59
C ASP A 34 -23.14 -17.50 -8.04
N ARG A 35 -22.36 -16.73 -8.78
CA ARG A 35 -21.03 -17.18 -9.20
C ARG A 35 -20.14 -17.48 -7.98
N PRO A 36 -19.42 -18.63 -8.01
CA PRO A 36 -18.50 -18.95 -6.91
C PRO A 36 -17.31 -17.97 -6.91
N PRO A 37 -16.68 -17.77 -5.74
CA PRO A 37 -15.48 -16.94 -5.63
C PRO A 37 -14.35 -17.44 -6.54
N ARG A 38 -13.63 -16.50 -7.14
CA ARG A 38 -12.48 -16.80 -8.01
C ARG A 38 -11.28 -17.30 -7.21
N GLY A 39 -10.47 -18.15 -7.85
CA GLY A 39 -9.19 -18.57 -7.29
C GLY A 39 -9.28 -19.48 -6.08
N MET A 40 -10.44 -20.07 -5.82
CA MET A 40 -10.50 -21.24 -4.95
C MET A 40 -9.70 -22.36 -5.62
N ASN A 41 -8.68 -22.85 -4.94
CA ASN A 41 -7.74 -23.79 -5.54
C ASN A 41 -7.93 -25.23 -4.98
N PRO A 42 -8.88 -25.99 -5.54
CA PRO A 42 -9.10 -27.38 -5.12
C PRO A 42 -7.94 -28.32 -5.53
N SER A 43 -7.03 -27.88 -6.36
CA SER A 43 -5.95 -28.71 -6.92
C SER A 43 -4.58 -28.47 -6.28
N VAL A 44 -4.43 -27.52 -5.36
CA VAL A 44 -3.21 -27.43 -4.54
C VAL A 44 -3.29 -28.50 -3.46
N PRO A 45 -2.45 -29.53 -3.49
CA PRO A 45 -2.43 -30.52 -2.42
C PRO A 45 -2.18 -29.82 -1.08
N PRO A 46 -2.83 -30.24 0.03
CA PRO A 46 -2.61 -29.64 1.36
C PRO A 46 -1.14 -29.66 1.81
N ASP A 47 -0.36 -30.57 1.26
CA ASP A 47 1.08 -30.75 1.49
C ASP A 47 1.96 -29.94 0.52
N ALA A 48 1.40 -29.33 -0.52
CA ALA A 48 2.11 -28.49 -1.46
C ALA A 48 2.28 -27.06 -0.91
N ASN A 49 2.87 -26.90 0.25
CA ASN A 49 3.33 -25.64 0.77
C ASN A 49 4.83 -25.51 0.49
N PRO A 50 5.25 -24.93 -0.64
CA PRO A 50 6.66 -24.83 -0.95
C PRO A 50 7.29 -23.87 0.07
N GLU A 51 8.07 -24.44 0.96
CA GLU A 51 8.88 -23.68 1.88
C GLU A 51 9.67 -22.59 1.13
N PRO A 52 9.74 -21.40 1.66
CA PRO A 52 10.53 -20.36 1.04
C PRO A 52 11.99 -20.80 1.00
N LEU A 53 12.62 -20.62 -0.15
CA LEU A 53 14.03 -21.01 -0.30
C LEU A 53 14.90 -20.32 0.75
N PRO A 54 15.74 -21.05 1.47
CA PRO A 54 16.70 -20.44 2.37
C PRO A 54 17.69 -19.61 1.56
N ILE A 55 17.94 -18.37 2.03
CA ILE A 55 18.93 -17.50 1.41
C ILE A 55 20.17 -17.50 2.28
N GLY A 56 21.25 -18.08 1.75
CA GLY A 56 22.56 -18.11 2.41
C GLY A 56 23.17 -16.71 2.57
N VAL A 57 24.16 -16.57 3.44
CA VAL A 57 24.86 -15.29 3.68
C VAL A 57 25.49 -14.75 2.39
N THR A 58 26.11 -15.64 1.59
CA THR A 58 26.72 -15.26 0.29
C THR A 58 25.68 -14.79 -0.71
N ASP A 59 24.49 -15.40 -0.73
CA ASP A 59 23.39 -15.00 -1.61
C ASP A 59 22.83 -13.65 -1.20
N MET A 60 22.67 -13.42 0.09
CA MET A 60 22.23 -12.13 0.64
C MET A 60 23.19 -11.00 0.21
N TRP A 61 24.51 -11.23 0.29
CA TRP A 61 25.51 -10.25 -0.19
C TRP A 61 25.50 -10.10 -1.72
N ARG A 62 25.21 -11.17 -2.47
CA ARG A 62 25.02 -11.10 -3.92
C ARG A 62 23.81 -10.24 -4.27
N ILE A 63 22.69 -10.43 -3.58
CA ILE A 63 21.48 -9.62 -3.73
C ILE A 63 21.79 -8.15 -3.39
N ALA A 64 22.45 -7.87 -2.28
CA ALA A 64 22.83 -6.51 -1.87
C ALA A 64 23.70 -5.81 -2.93
N ARG A 65 24.70 -6.50 -3.48
CA ARG A 65 25.53 -5.96 -4.57
C ARG A 65 24.74 -5.72 -5.85
N LYS A 66 23.80 -6.63 -6.20
CA LYS A 66 22.92 -6.48 -7.37
C LYS A 66 22.01 -5.29 -7.19
N THR A 67 21.40 -5.13 -6.00
CA THR A 67 20.58 -3.98 -5.61
C THR A 67 21.37 -2.67 -5.81
N TYR A 68 22.53 -2.56 -5.19
CA TYR A 68 23.39 -1.37 -5.32
C TYR A 68 23.72 -1.03 -6.78
N ARG A 69 24.06 -2.03 -7.59
CA ARG A 69 24.40 -1.81 -9.01
C ARG A 69 23.19 -1.39 -9.84
N ALA A 70 22.00 -1.90 -9.52
CA ALA A 70 20.76 -1.55 -10.20
C ALA A 70 20.37 -0.10 -9.88
N GLU A 71 20.35 0.26 -8.60
CA GLU A 71 20.07 1.61 -8.13
C GLU A 71 21.07 2.63 -8.71
N ARG A 72 22.36 2.31 -8.67
CA ARG A 72 23.39 3.18 -9.24
C ARG A 72 23.17 3.43 -10.74
N ARG A 73 22.78 2.39 -11.51
CA ARG A 73 22.49 2.56 -12.95
C ARG A 73 21.26 3.43 -13.16
N TYR A 74 20.23 3.26 -12.35
CA TYR A 74 19.01 4.06 -12.40
C TYR A 74 19.32 5.54 -12.13
N TYR A 75 20.01 5.86 -11.05
CA TYR A 75 20.37 7.23 -10.71
C TYR A 75 21.34 7.88 -11.71
N LEU A 76 22.24 7.13 -12.31
CA LEU A 76 23.10 7.63 -13.38
C LEU A 76 22.32 8.01 -14.64
N LYS A 77 21.22 7.32 -14.94
CA LYS A 77 20.34 7.64 -16.08
C LYS A 77 19.44 8.86 -15.82
N LEU A 78 19.09 9.13 -14.58
CA LEU A 78 18.22 10.27 -14.22
C LEU A 78 18.93 11.63 -14.31
N ASP A 79 20.22 11.66 -14.70
CA ASP A 79 21.03 12.86 -14.93
C ASP A 79 20.94 13.89 -13.78
N ARG A 80 20.82 13.42 -12.54
CA ARG A 80 20.87 14.26 -11.35
C ARG A 80 22.32 14.70 -11.08
N HIS A 81 22.89 15.47 -12.00
CA HIS A 81 24.23 16.01 -11.86
C HIS A 81 24.28 17.08 -10.76
N ARG A 82 24.39 16.62 -9.53
CA ARG A 82 24.77 17.51 -8.44
C ARG A 82 26.26 17.73 -8.49
N LYS A 83 26.68 19.00 -8.49
CA LYS A 83 28.12 19.36 -8.47
C LYS A 83 28.77 18.69 -7.25
N MET A 84 29.84 17.92 -7.49
CA MET A 84 30.60 17.31 -6.41
C MET A 84 31.36 18.41 -5.65
N THR A 85 31.13 18.49 -4.35
CA THR A 85 31.88 19.37 -3.44
C THR A 85 32.69 18.50 -2.46
N SER A 86 33.71 19.07 -1.84
CA SER A 86 34.50 18.37 -0.83
C SER A 86 33.64 17.89 0.34
N LYS A 87 32.63 18.68 0.74
CA LYS A 87 31.66 18.30 1.78
C LYS A 87 30.85 17.08 1.35
N ARG A 88 30.35 17.03 0.13
CA ARG A 88 29.59 15.88 -0.41
C ARG A 88 30.46 14.65 -0.53
N LEU A 89 31.69 14.81 -0.95
CA LEU A 89 32.63 13.70 -1.03
C LEU A 89 32.90 13.11 0.36
N SER A 90 33.15 13.95 1.37
CA SER A 90 33.39 13.49 2.74
C SER A 90 32.15 12.82 3.35
N SER A 91 30.96 13.38 3.17
CA SER A 91 29.70 12.77 3.65
C SER A 91 29.39 11.44 2.96
N SER A 92 29.80 11.25 1.71
CA SER A 92 29.64 9.98 0.99
C SER A 92 30.51 8.84 1.54
N ILE A 93 31.58 9.14 2.30
CA ILE A 93 32.38 8.11 2.97
C ILE A 93 31.57 7.52 4.15
N PHE A 94 30.94 8.39 4.93
CA PHE A 94 30.09 8.01 6.08
C PHE A 94 28.68 8.62 5.93
N PRO A 95 27.83 8.08 5.04
CA PRO A 95 26.51 8.65 4.81
C PRO A 95 25.64 8.58 6.07
N SER A 96 24.90 9.65 6.29
CA SER A 96 23.95 9.73 7.40
C SER A 96 22.73 8.88 7.13
N LEU A 97 22.26 8.16 8.16
CA LEU A 97 20.94 7.51 8.16
C LEU A 97 20.03 8.17 9.19
N LYS A 98 20.37 9.40 9.61
CA LYS A 98 19.55 10.15 10.57
C LYS A 98 18.23 10.51 9.93
N ARG A 99 17.16 10.37 10.75
CA ARG A 99 15.80 10.71 10.34
C ARG A 99 15.37 10.02 9.04
N SER A 100 15.80 8.77 8.84
CA SER A 100 15.32 7.94 7.73
C SER A 100 13.80 7.90 7.71
N VAL A 101 13.20 7.86 6.52
CA VAL A 101 11.74 7.81 6.34
C VAL A 101 11.37 6.45 5.76
N PHE A 102 10.42 5.79 6.41
CA PHE A 102 9.85 4.55 5.94
C PHE A 102 8.39 4.76 5.53
N VAL A 103 8.08 4.61 4.25
CA VAL A 103 6.70 4.57 3.77
C VAL A 103 6.20 3.15 3.94
N ILE A 104 5.18 2.97 4.75
CA ILE A 104 4.59 1.70 5.09
C ILE A 104 3.09 1.69 4.75
N GLY A 105 2.52 0.52 4.62
CA GLY A 105 1.11 0.31 4.29
C GLY A 105 0.92 -1.02 3.58
N ALA A 106 -0.31 -1.47 3.49
CA ALA A 106 -0.63 -2.66 2.72
C ALA A 106 -0.26 -2.48 1.24
N ALA A 107 0.08 -3.58 0.58
CA ALA A 107 0.26 -3.54 -0.86
C ALA A 107 -1.00 -2.95 -1.54
N ARG A 108 -0.80 -2.14 -2.57
CA ARG A 108 -1.88 -1.46 -3.33
C ARG A 108 -2.63 -0.33 -2.60
N SER A 109 -2.13 0.10 -1.43
CA SER A 109 -2.69 1.25 -0.69
C SER A 109 -2.08 2.61 -1.06
N GLY A 110 -1.42 2.75 -2.22
CA GLY A 110 -0.82 4.02 -2.64
C GLY A 110 0.62 4.24 -2.16
N THR A 111 1.23 3.26 -1.48
CA THR A 111 2.61 3.36 -0.95
C THR A 111 3.66 3.72 -2.01
N THR A 112 3.52 3.19 -3.24
CA THR A 112 4.44 3.49 -4.35
C THR A 112 4.28 4.93 -4.81
N PHE A 113 3.05 5.40 -4.99
CA PHE A 113 2.75 6.78 -5.38
C PHE A 113 3.35 7.77 -4.36
N LEU A 114 3.09 7.55 -3.07
CA LEU A 114 3.63 8.41 -2.02
C LEU A 114 5.16 8.39 -1.97
N GLY A 115 5.76 7.20 -2.14
CA GLY A 115 7.21 7.07 -2.22
C GLY A 115 7.81 7.86 -3.40
N ASP A 116 7.18 7.79 -4.57
CA ASP A 116 7.61 8.54 -5.75
C ASP A 116 7.47 10.06 -5.55
N CYS A 117 6.44 10.51 -4.81
CA CYS A 117 6.32 11.90 -4.38
C CYS A 117 7.48 12.32 -3.48
N LEU A 118 7.86 11.48 -2.49
CA LEU A 118 9.05 11.73 -1.66
C LEU A 118 10.33 11.82 -2.49
N GLY A 119 10.44 11.03 -3.54
CA GLY A 119 11.56 11.09 -4.48
C GLY A 119 11.69 12.41 -5.25
N ARG A 120 10.67 13.29 -5.22
CA ARG A 120 10.75 14.64 -5.79
C ARG A 120 11.42 15.65 -4.86
N LEU A 121 11.54 15.33 -3.57
CA LEU A 121 12.22 16.18 -2.61
C LEU A 121 13.74 16.21 -2.88
N PRO A 122 14.35 17.40 -3.11
CA PRO A 122 15.80 17.49 -3.36
C PRO A 122 16.64 17.03 -2.18
N GLU A 123 16.10 17.04 -0.97
CA GLU A 123 16.77 16.64 0.27
C GLU A 123 16.70 15.15 0.55
N VAL A 124 15.95 14.39 -0.27
CA VAL A 124 15.65 12.96 -0.04
C VAL A 124 16.29 12.10 -1.12
N THR A 125 16.86 10.97 -0.73
CA THR A 125 17.16 9.85 -1.63
C THR A 125 16.16 8.75 -1.37
N TYR A 126 15.30 8.49 -2.37
CA TYR A 126 14.20 7.52 -2.26
C TYR A 126 14.53 6.21 -2.95
N HIS A 127 14.25 5.11 -2.28
CA HIS A 127 14.49 3.76 -2.77
C HIS A 127 13.23 2.91 -2.72
N HIS A 128 12.87 2.32 -3.86
CA HIS A 128 11.70 1.48 -4.03
C HIS A 128 12.06 0.01 -3.82
N GLU A 129 11.55 -0.59 -2.76
CA GLU A 129 11.65 -2.02 -2.42
C GLU A 129 13.05 -2.62 -2.66
N PRO A 130 14.09 -2.15 -1.97
CA PRO A 130 15.43 -2.68 -2.19
C PRO A 130 15.46 -4.20 -1.97
N PRO A 131 15.80 -5.01 -2.98
CA PRO A 131 15.68 -6.47 -2.89
C PRO A 131 16.45 -7.08 -1.72
N ALA A 132 17.53 -6.45 -1.28
CA ALA A 132 18.34 -6.95 -0.17
C ALA A 132 17.62 -6.87 1.18
N THR A 133 17.01 -5.73 1.49
CA THR A 133 16.26 -5.54 2.74
C THR A 133 14.92 -6.25 2.70
N LYS A 134 14.26 -6.28 1.52
CA LYS A 134 13.07 -7.09 1.30
C LYS A 134 13.35 -8.58 1.57
N ALA A 135 14.45 -9.13 1.05
CA ALA A 135 14.86 -10.51 1.31
C ALA A 135 15.22 -10.78 2.78
N ALA A 136 15.82 -9.79 3.46
CA ALA A 136 16.19 -9.93 4.87
C ALA A 136 14.99 -9.83 5.83
N GLY A 137 13.88 -9.22 5.39
CA GLY A 137 12.71 -8.95 6.24
C GLY A 137 12.19 -10.19 6.96
N ARG A 138 12.04 -11.31 6.25
CA ARG A 138 11.65 -12.60 6.83
C ARG A 138 12.58 -13.02 7.98
N TYR A 139 13.89 -12.97 7.78
CA TYR A 139 14.87 -13.42 8.77
C TYR A 139 14.87 -12.56 10.03
N VAL A 140 14.41 -11.32 9.92
CA VAL A 140 14.22 -10.41 11.04
C VAL A 140 12.91 -10.71 11.76
N TYR A 141 11.82 -10.89 11.02
CA TYR A 141 10.49 -11.15 11.55
C TYR A 141 10.40 -12.47 12.29
N GLU A 142 10.99 -13.53 11.75
CA GLU A 142 11.02 -14.87 12.32
C GLU A 142 12.18 -15.09 13.34
N ASP A 143 12.86 -14.02 13.77
CA ASP A 143 14.01 -14.06 14.71
C ASP A 143 15.15 -15.00 14.29
N LEU A 144 15.28 -15.30 12.99
CA LEU A 144 16.35 -16.14 12.43
C LEU A 144 17.70 -15.43 12.42
N TRP A 145 17.70 -14.10 12.50
CA TRP A 145 18.89 -13.31 12.67
C TRP A 145 18.87 -12.59 14.04
N SER A 146 20.01 -12.59 14.72
CA SER A 146 20.15 -11.73 15.90
C SER A 146 19.95 -10.27 15.53
N TYR A 147 19.40 -9.47 16.45
CA TYR A 147 19.22 -8.03 16.28
C TYR A 147 20.48 -7.32 15.77
N ARG A 148 21.66 -7.66 16.35
CA ARG A 148 22.93 -7.06 15.93
C ARG A 148 23.24 -7.34 14.46
N ARG A 149 23.10 -8.60 14.03
CA ARG A 149 23.32 -9.01 12.63
C ARG A 149 22.36 -8.29 11.67
N ALA A 150 21.08 -8.29 11.98
CA ALA A 150 20.07 -7.61 11.20
C ALA A 150 20.35 -6.12 11.08
N ARG A 151 20.60 -5.45 12.22
CA ARG A 151 20.89 -4.02 12.27
C ARG A 151 22.10 -3.63 11.41
N GLU A 152 23.22 -4.36 11.54
CA GLU A 152 24.44 -4.03 10.77
C GLU A 152 24.23 -4.27 9.28
N PHE A 153 23.49 -5.31 8.91
CA PHE A 153 23.14 -5.59 7.50
C PHE A 153 22.30 -4.45 6.91
N TYR A 154 21.20 -4.06 7.56
CA TYR A 154 20.34 -2.97 7.11
C TYR A 154 21.10 -1.65 7.03
N ARG A 155 21.89 -1.31 8.05
CA ARG A 155 22.70 -0.08 8.05
C ARG A 155 23.71 -0.04 6.93
N LEU A 156 24.35 -1.17 6.62
CA LEU A 156 25.31 -1.24 5.52
C LEU A 156 24.62 -1.09 4.16
N VAL A 157 23.51 -1.81 3.94
CA VAL A 157 22.75 -1.71 2.69
C VAL A 157 22.25 -0.28 2.48
N TYR A 158 21.62 0.32 3.49
CA TYR A 158 21.10 1.69 3.38
C TYR A 158 22.20 2.72 3.16
N ARG A 159 23.35 2.59 3.82
CA ARG A 159 24.49 3.45 3.53
C ARG A 159 25.01 3.29 2.10
N TRP A 160 24.97 2.09 1.56
CA TRP A 160 25.32 1.88 0.15
C TRP A 160 24.32 2.58 -0.78
N LEU A 161 23.03 2.51 -0.46
CA LEU A 161 22.00 3.15 -1.27
C LEU A 161 22.13 4.68 -1.24
N VAL A 162 22.32 5.29 -0.07
CA VAL A 162 22.57 6.75 0.04
C VAL A 162 23.78 7.19 -0.82
N ARG A 163 24.82 6.37 -0.92
CA ARG A 163 26.01 6.67 -1.74
C ARG A 163 25.74 6.67 -3.25
N VAL A 164 24.63 6.07 -3.67
CA VAL A 164 24.30 5.98 -5.11
C VAL A 164 24.23 7.38 -5.74
N GLU A 165 23.61 8.33 -5.05
CA GLU A 165 23.51 9.72 -5.52
C GLU A 165 24.77 10.57 -5.26
N ARG A 166 25.83 9.98 -4.72
CA ARG A 166 27.09 10.68 -4.38
C ARG A 166 26.87 11.87 -3.45
N ASP A 167 25.88 11.80 -2.60
CA ASP A 167 25.55 12.83 -1.62
C ASP A 167 25.13 12.15 -0.30
N GLY A 168 26.02 12.06 0.64
CA GLY A 168 25.78 11.40 1.94
C GLY A 168 24.97 12.26 2.93
N ASP A 169 24.66 13.49 2.57
CA ASP A 169 23.85 14.40 3.39
C ASP A 169 22.35 14.25 3.07
N LEU A 170 21.98 13.48 2.03
CA LEU A 170 20.59 13.23 1.69
C LEU A 170 19.89 12.39 2.77
N ARG A 171 18.66 12.73 3.04
CA ARG A 171 17.81 11.95 3.93
C ARG A 171 17.37 10.68 3.22
N PHE A 172 17.67 9.54 3.81
CA PHE A 172 17.25 8.26 3.29
C PHE A 172 15.73 8.07 3.41
N ALA A 173 15.08 7.63 2.35
CA ALA A 173 13.69 7.21 2.33
C ALA A 173 13.54 5.88 1.59
N GLU A 174 12.72 5.02 2.10
CA GLU A 174 12.43 3.71 1.53
C GLU A 174 10.95 3.39 1.59
N LYS A 175 10.46 2.69 0.56
CA LYS A 175 9.15 2.06 0.56
C LYS A 175 9.31 0.56 0.31
N THR A 176 8.94 -0.23 1.30
CA THR A 176 8.76 -1.68 1.21
C THR A 176 7.54 -2.04 2.04
N PRO A 177 6.45 -2.56 1.44
CA PRO A 177 5.22 -2.85 2.18
C PRO A 177 5.47 -3.74 3.41
N THR A 178 6.27 -4.79 3.27
CA THR A 178 6.58 -5.72 4.37
C THR A 178 7.35 -5.10 5.53
N ASN A 179 7.91 -3.88 5.40
CA ASN A 179 8.52 -3.16 6.51
C ASN A 179 7.52 -2.80 7.61
N ILE A 180 6.23 -2.85 7.31
CA ILE A 180 5.17 -2.65 8.30
C ILE A 180 5.24 -3.67 9.46
N PHE A 181 5.66 -4.90 9.17
CA PHE A 181 5.90 -5.94 10.18
C PHE A 181 7.23 -5.77 10.92
N LEU A 182 8.07 -4.87 10.44
CA LEU A 182 9.41 -4.62 11.00
C LEU A 182 9.51 -3.28 11.74
N ILE A 183 8.40 -2.59 11.96
CA ILE A 183 8.39 -1.30 12.68
C ILE A 183 9.19 -1.36 13.99
N PRO A 184 8.99 -2.34 14.90
CA PRO A 184 9.75 -2.40 16.15
C PRO A 184 11.26 -2.55 15.92
N PHE A 185 11.66 -3.37 14.95
CA PHE A 185 13.07 -3.54 14.58
C PHE A 185 13.65 -2.26 13.98
N LEU A 186 12.98 -1.67 12.99
CA LEU A 186 13.45 -0.46 12.28
C LEU A 186 13.52 0.73 13.24
N ALA A 187 12.52 0.90 14.10
CA ALA A 187 12.48 1.95 15.10
C ALA A 187 13.62 1.86 16.11
N ARG A 188 14.01 0.63 16.48
CA ARG A 188 15.15 0.37 17.37
C ARG A 188 16.49 0.51 16.64
N ALA A 189 16.58 0.08 15.39
CA ALA A 189 17.81 0.14 14.57
C ALA A 189 18.14 1.58 14.12
N PHE A 190 17.10 2.41 13.94
CA PHE A 190 17.14 3.80 13.49
C PHE A 190 16.28 4.66 14.44
N PRO A 191 16.78 5.04 15.62
CA PRO A 191 15.95 5.61 16.71
C PRO A 191 15.27 6.94 16.36
N ASP A 192 15.79 7.69 15.40
CA ASP A 192 15.26 8.96 14.91
C ASP A 192 14.51 8.84 13.56
N SER A 193 14.20 7.62 13.14
CA SER A 193 13.43 7.37 11.91
C SER A 193 11.97 7.78 12.07
N GLN A 194 11.38 8.15 10.94
CA GLN A 194 9.97 8.49 10.80
C GLN A 194 9.26 7.48 9.90
N PHE A 195 8.01 7.17 10.23
CA PHE A 195 7.16 6.23 9.50
C PHE A 195 5.94 6.97 8.98
N ILE A 196 5.67 6.86 7.70
CA ILE A 196 4.47 7.39 7.05
C ILE A 196 3.63 6.19 6.64
N HIS A 197 2.51 6.00 7.33
CA HIS A 197 1.59 4.89 7.12
C HIS A 197 0.42 5.36 6.27
N ILE A 198 0.34 4.86 5.04
CA ILE A 198 -0.80 5.11 4.17
C ILE A 198 -1.75 3.92 4.22
N ILE A 199 -2.99 4.21 4.60
CA ILE A 199 -4.11 3.26 4.68
C ILE A 199 -5.06 3.57 3.54
N ARG A 200 -5.64 2.54 2.95
CA ARG A 200 -6.65 2.61 1.91
C ARG A 200 -7.78 1.65 2.22
N ASP A 201 -8.99 1.89 1.70
CA ASP A 201 -10.06 0.92 1.72
C ASP A 201 -9.55 -0.46 1.31
N GLY A 202 -9.73 -1.44 2.19
CA GLY A 202 -9.23 -2.80 1.99
C GLY A 202 -9.86 -3.49 0.78
N ARG A 203 -11.09 -3.14 0.45
CA ARG A 203 -11.82 -3.63 -0.73
C ARG A 203 -11.14 -3.14 -2.02
N ASP A 204 -10.81 -1.85 -2.09
CA ASP A 204 -10.09 -1.28 -3.24
C ASP A 204 -8.64 -1.77 -3.34
N ALA A 205 -7.95 -1.88 -2.21
CA ALA A 205 -6.61 -2.46 -2.18
C ALA A 205 -6.63 -3.91 -2.68
N SER A 206 -7.60 -4.70 -2.24
CA SER A 206 -7.81 -6.09 -2.67
C SER A 206 -8.16 -6.18 -4.15
N SER A 207 -9.10 -5.35 -4.65
CA SER A 207 -9.45 -5.25 -6.06
C SER A 207 -8.22 -4.97 -6.94
N SER A 208 -7.43 -3.96 -6.56
CA SER A 208 -6.17 -3.65 -7.27
C SER A 208 -5.15 -4.80 -7.19
N HIS A 209 -5.18 -5.61 -6.13
CA HIS A 209 -4.28 -6.74 -5.92
C HIS A 209 -4.65 -7.95 -6.78
N MET A 210 -5.94 -8.15 -7.10
CA MET A 210 -6.42 -9.21 -7.99
C MET A 210 -5.72 -9.22 -9.36
N HIS A 211 -5.16 -8.09 -9.78
CA HIS A 211 -4.41 -7.98 -11.03
C HIS A 211 -2.90 -8.25 -10.88
N LYS A 212 -2.47 -8.82 -9.73
CA LYS A 212 -1.04 -9.09 -9.44
C LYS A 212 -0.82 -10.57 -9.11
N PRO A 213 0.32 -11.13 -9.53
CA PRO A 213 0.55 -12.59 -9.43
C PRO A 213 0.86 -13.07 -8.01
N TRP A 214 1.06 -12.18 -7.05
CA TRP A 214 1.70 -12.53 -5.79
C TRP A 214 0.90 -13.48 -4.90
N LEU A 215 -0.44 -13.43 -4.96
CA LEU A 215 -1.32 -14.23 -4.10
C LEU A 215 -2.41 -14.99 -4.88
N ARG A 216 -2.38 -14.96 -6.21
CA ARG A 216 -3.43 -15.57 -7.03
C ARG A 216 -3.20 -17.08 -7.20
N ALA A 217 -4.28 -17.83 -7.17
CA ALA A 217 -4.24 -19.26 -7.39
C ALA A 217 -3.69 -19.66 -8.78
N GLU A 218 -4.01 -18.87 -9.82
CA GLU A 218 -3.54 -19.14 -11.18
C GLU A 218 -2.02 -19.03 -11.34
N ASP A 219 -1.36 -18.32 -10.44
CA ASP A 219 0.10 -18.14 -10.45
C ASP A 219 0.84 -19.20 -9.61
N ALA A 220 0.12 -20.17 -9.03
CA ALA A 220 0.67 -21.21 -8.16
C ALA A 220 1.88 -21.95 -8.76
N TRP A 221 1.89 -22.11 -10.07
CA TRP A 221 2.89 -22.89 -10.79
C TRP A 221 3.81 -22.04 -11.67
N SER A 222 3.81 -20.74 -11.51
CA SER A 222 4.69 -19.83 -12.29
C SER A 222 6.18 -20.09 -12.04
N GLY A 223 6.53 -20.63 -10.89
CA GLY A 223 7.92 -20.79 -10.45
C GLY A 223 8.61 -19.49 -10.07
N GLU A 224 7.94 -18.36 -10.25
CA GLU A 224 8.49 -17.04 -9.90
C GLU A 224 8.55 -16.87 -8.39
N ARG A 225 9.58 -16.15 -7.93
CA ARG A 225 9.83 -15.94 -6.50
C ARG A 225 10.12 -14.49 -6.19
N GLU A 226 9.62 -14.08 -5.05
CA GLU A 226 10.04 -12.81 -4.44
C GLU A 226 11.50 -12.87 -3.94
N PRO A 227 12.13 -11.70 -3.71
CA PRO A 227 13.47 -11.64 -3.14
C PRO A 227 13.64 -12.41 -1.81
N GLY A 228 12.55 -12.54 -1.03
CA GLY A 228 12.52 -13.32 0.22
C GLY A 228 12.49 -14.83 0.06
N GLY A 229 12.45 -15.33 -1.17
CA GLY A 229 12.41 -16.75 -1.48
C GLY A 229 11.02 -17.37 -1.56
N TYR A 230 9.96 -16.60 -1.25
CA TYR A 230 8.57 -17.05 -1.40
C TYR A 230 8.18 -17.14 -2.88
N LEU A 231 7.40 -18.15 -3.23
CA LEU A 231 6.80 -18.29 -4.56
C LEU A 231 5.66 -17.26 -4.73
N HIS A 232 5.44 -16.83 -5.97
CA HIS A 232 4.19 -16.20 -6.34
C HIS A 232 3.06 -17.22 -6.33
N GLY A 233 1.85 -16.80 -6.02
CA GLY A 233 0.68 -17.67 -5.94
C GLY A 233 0.08 -17.72 -4.53
N PRO A 234 -0.82 -18.69 -4.26
CA PRO A 234 -1.62 -18.74 -3.03
C PRO A 234 -0.83 -19.20 -1.80
N TRP A 235 0.47 -19.09 -1.81
CA TRP A 235 1.35 -19.63 -0.79
C TRP A 235 1.42 -18.72 0.43
N PRO A 236 1.27 -19.26 1.66
CA PRO A 236 1.34 -18.44 2.87
C PRO A 236 2.75 -17.91 3.08
N SER A 237 2.85 -16.60 3.26
CA SER A 237 4.08 -15.89 3.62
C SER A 237 4.26 -15.82 5.15
N PHE A 238 5.39 -15.28 5.62
CA PHE A 238 5.73 -15.17 7.04
C PHE A 238 4.71 -14.35 7.86
N TRP A 239 3.90 -13.51 7.23
CA TRP A 239 2.90 -12.68 7.88
C TRP A 239 1.53 -13.37 8.05
N VAL A 240 1.33 -14.54 7.44
CA VAL A 240 0.12 -15.35 7.65
C VAL A 240 0.22 -16.04 9.01
N GLU A 241 -0.86 -16.03 9.78
CA GLU A 241 -0.93 -16.69 11.08
C GLU A 241 -0.62 -18.19 10.92
N PRO A 242 0.30 -18.74 11.73
CA PRO A 242 0.73 -20.13 11.56
C PRO A 242 -0.41 -21.15 11.61
N GLU A 243 -1.39 -20.93 12.47
CA GLU A 243 -2.56 -21.79 12.67
C GLU A 243 -3.60 -21.70 11.55
N ARG A 244 -3.52 -20.69 10.67
CA ARG A 244 -4.45 -20.48 9.57
C ARG A 244 -3.82 -20.69 8.19
N ARG A 245 -2.62 -21.27 8.11
CA ARG A 245 -1.89 -21.45 6.84
C ARG A 245 -2.65 -22.35 5.85
N ASP A 246 -3.28 -23.41 6.34
CA ASP A 246 -4.06 -24.32 5.51
C ASP A 246 -5.34 -23.64 4.97
N GLU A 247 -6.01 -22.84 5.81
CA GLU A 247 -7.14 -22.02 5.38
C GLU A 247 -6.71 -21.03 4.28
N PHE A 248 -5.58 -20.36 4.47
CA PHE A 248 -5.04 -19.41 3.50
C PHE A 248 -4.80 -20.04 2.13
N LEU A 249 -4.27 -21.27 2.10
CA LEU A 249 -4.04 -22.03 0.86
C LEU A 249 -5.33 -22.36 0.11
N GLN A 250 -6.39 -22.68 0.84
CA GLN A 250 -7.63 -23.21 0.28
C GLN A 250 -8.70 -22.17 0.02
N THR A 251 -8.51 -20.95 0.48
CA THR A 251 -9.48 -19.87 0.32
C THR A 251 -9.42 -19.22 -1.06
N SER A 252 -10.34 -18.31 -1.37
CA SER A 252 -10.37 -17.56 -2.63
C SER A 252 -9.26 -16.52 -2.74
N ASP A 253 -9.01 -16.05 -3.97
CA ASP A 253 -8.10 -14.94 -4.22
C ASP A 253 -8.56 -13.67 -3.50
N ALA A 254 -9.86 -13.36 -3.54
CA ALA A 254 -10.44 -12.19 -2.88
C ALA A 254 -10.17 -12.21 -1.37
N LYS A 255 -10.43 -13.35 -0.71
CA LYS A 255 -10.16 -13.51 0.73
C LYS A 255 -8.66 -13.41 1.04
N ARG A 256 -7.78 -14.00 0.23
CA ARG A 256 -6.32 -13.86 0.41
C ARG A 256 -5.84 -12.41 0.34
N MET A 257 -6.39 -11.62 -0.61
CA MET A 257 -6.05 -10.20 -0.73
C MET A 257 -6.55 -9.39 0.47
N ALA A 258 -7.79 -9.62 0.92
CA ALA A 258 -8.35 -8.99 2.12
C ALA A 258 -7.57 -9.38 3.37
N TRP A 259 -7.18 -10.64 3.49
CA TRP A 259 -6.33 -11.15 4.57
C TRP A 259 -4.98 -10.41 4.62
N ALA A 260 -4.31 -10.30 3.47
CA ALA A 260 -3.07 -9.54 3.40
C ALA A 260 -3.28 -8.09 3.84
N TRP A 261 -4.32 -7.41 3.33
CA TRP A 261 -4.63 -6.03 3.72
C TRP A 261 -4.87 -5.91 5.23
N ARG A 262 -5.69 -6.79 5.82
CA ARG A 262 -5.97 -6.81 7.26
C ARG A 262 -4.68 -6.96 8.07
N ARG A 263 -3.88 -7.98 7.77
CA ARG A 263 -2.63 -8.25 8.50
C ARG A 263 -1.64 -7.10 8.48
N TYR A 264 -1.47 -6.48 7.29
CA TYR A 264 -0.59 -5.32 7.14
C TYR A 264 -1.12 -4.12 7.92
N THR A 265 -2.40 -3.83 7.79
CA THR A 265 -3.02 -2.67 8.44
C THR A 265 -3.02 -2.81 9.96
N GLU A 266 -3.40 -3.97 10.50
CA GLU A 266 -3.31 -4.26 11.95
C GLU A 266 -1.90 -4.08 12.51
N ALA A 267 -0.89 -4.62 11.81
CA ALA A 267 0.50 -4.48 12.23
C ALA A 267 0.94 -3.01 12.25
N GLY A 268 0.58 -2.25 11.21
CA GLY A 268 0.91 -0.83 11.10
C GLY A 268 0.27 0.01 12.19
N LEU A 269 -1.02 -0.19 12.44
CA LEU A 269 -1.76 0.51 13.50
C LEU A 269 -1.20 0.19 14.89
N LYS A 270 -1.00 -1.10 15.18
CA LYS A 270 -0.49 -1.56 16.48
C LYS A 270 0.91 -1.00 16.79
N ASP A 271 1.84 -1.23 15.89
CA ASP A 271 3.25 -0.92 16.15
C ASP A 271 3.57 0.56 15.88
N GLY A 272 2.81 1.21 14.97
CA GLY A 272 2.91 2.64 14.69
C GLY A 272 2.46 3.50 15.86
N ALA A 273 1.32 3.17 16.47
CA ALA A 273 0.79 3.91 17.63
C ALA A 273 1.78 3.98 18.81
N ALA A 274 2.66 2.98 18.93
CA ALA A 274 3.69 2.94 19.99
C ALA A 274 4.84 3.93 19.78
N LEU A 275 4.95 4.58 18.60
CA LEU A 275 6.10 5.43 18.26
C LEU A 275 5.93 6.90 18.63
N GLY A 276 4.70 7.37 18.84
CA GLY A 276 4.38 8.78 19.07
C GLY A 276 4.32 9.62 17.78
N ALA A 277 3.68 10.79 17.89
CA ALA A 277 3.32 11.63 16.74
C ALA A 277 4.53 12.29 16.02
N ASP A 278 5.68 12.38 16.64
CA ASP A 278 6.91 12.90 16.02
C ASP A 278 7.61 11.86 15.12
N ARG A 279 7.25 10.58 15.26
CA ARG A 279 7.84 9.47 14.53
C ARG A 279 6.86 8.67 13.68
N TYR A 280 5.56 8.80 13.89
CA TYR A 280 4.54 8.11 13.13
C TYR A 280 3.47 9.07 12.65
N HIS A 281 3.21 9.04 11.35
CA HIS A 281 2.16 9.82 10.69
C HIS A 281 1.29 8.87 9.87
N GLU A 282 0.00 8.88 10.13
CA GLU A 282 -0.99 8.11 9.43
C GLU A 282 -1.78 9.00 8.49
N LEU A 283 -2.06 8.52 7.29
CA LEU A 283 -2.94 9.19 6.33
C LEU A 283 -3.77 8.18 5.57
N ARG A 284 -4.92 8.64 5.07
CA ARG A 284 -5.77 7.84 4.19
C ARG A 284 -5.47 8.16 2.74
N TYR A 285 -5.48 7.11 1.91
CA TYR A 285 -5.31 7.27 0.47
C TYR A 285 -6.42 8.14 -0.13
N GLU A 286 -7.65 7.96 0.34
CA GLU A 286 -8.84 8.68 -0.10
C GLU A 286 -8.74 10.18 0.22
N ASP A 287 -8.19 10.54 1.38
CA ASP A 287 -7.94 11.95 1.73
C ASP A 287 -6.83 12.54 0.87
N LEU A 288 -5.75 11.79 0.63
CA LEU A 288 -4.66 12.23 -0.26
C LEU A 288 -5.16 12.50 -1.68
N VAL A 289 -6.15 11.74 -2.17
CA VAL A 289 -6.75 11.93 -3.49
C VAL A 289 -7.69 13.14 -3.49
N ARG A 290 -8.51 13.30 -2.45
CA ARG A 290 -9.52 14.36 -2.34
C ARG A 290 -8.90 15.72 -2.02
N GLU A 291 -7.91 15.74 -1.13
CA GLU A 291 -7.29 16.95 -0.57
C GLU A 291 -5.75 16.90 -0.68
N PRO A 292 -5.20 16.72 -1.91
CA PRO A 292 -3.77 16.42 -2.08
C PRO A 292 -2.83 17.51 -1.59
N VAL A 293 -3.29 18.78 -1.55
CA VAL A 293 -2.51 19.91 -1.05
C VAL A 293 -2.40 19.85 0.47
N ASP A 294 -3.53 19.66 1.15
CA ASP A 294 -3.58 19.64 2.62
C ASP A 294 -2.83 18.44 3.19
N GLU A 295 -2.99 17.26 2.57
CA GLU A 295 -2.23 16.08 2.97
C GLU A 295 -0.73 16.22 2.68
N ALA A 296 -0.35 16.87 1.58
CA ALA A 296 1.04 17.19 1.30
C ALA A 296 1.65 18.08 2.39
N GLU A 297 0.95 19.13 2.81
CA GLU A 297 1.42 20.03 3.87
C GLU A 297 1.60 19.30 5.21
N LYS A 298 0.64 18.44 5.61
CA LYS A 298 0.75 17.61 6.83
C LYS A 298 2.00 16.71 6.79
N ILE A 299 2.25 16.05 5.67
CA ILE A 299 3.43 15.19 5.48
C ILE A 299 4.72 16.00 5.55
N LEU A 300 4.76 17.16 4.88
CA LEU A 300 5.94 18.02 4.85
C LEU A 300 6.26 18.61 6.23
N ASP A 301 5.23 18.97 6.99
CA ASP A 301 5.38 19.46 8.38
C ASP A 301 5.89 18.34 9.30
N PHE A 302 5.30 17.14 9.21
CA PHE A 302 5.77 15.94 9.91
C PHE A 302 7.25 15.64 9.60
N MET A 303 7.63 15.73 8.33
CA MET A 303 9.02 15.56 7.89
C MET A 303 9.90 16.77 8.24
N GLN A 304 9.35 17.91 8.66
CA GLN A 304 10.03 19.17 8.92
C GLN A 304 10.77 19.71 7.69
N ILE A 305 10.15 19.62 6.52
CA ILE A 305 10.65 20.20 5.26
C ILE A 305 10.27 21.66 5.23
N LYS A 306 11.27 22.56 5.37
CA LYS A 306 11.04 24.03 5.48
C LYS A 306 11.22 24.79 4.17
N ARG A 307 11.96 24.22 3.22
CA ARG A 307 12.33 24.90 1.98
C ARG A 307 11.13 24.96 1.03
N GLN A 308 10.67 26.17 0.69
CA GLN A 308 9.48 26.35 -0.13
C GLN A 308 9.54 25.60 -1.47
N LYS A 309 10.66 25.70 -2.20
CA LYS A 309 10.84 24.97 -3.47
C LYS A 309 10.67 23.45 -3.34
N SER A 310 11.00 22.88 -2.18
CA SER A 310 10.83 21.47 -1.93
C SER A 310 9.37 21.15 -1.61
N ARG A 311 8.72 22.00 -0.84
CA ARG A 311 7.27 21.91 -0.56
C ARG A 311 6.49 21.97 -1.87
N ASP A 312 6.73 22.97 -2.72
CA ASP A 312 6.07 23.12 -4.02
C ASP A 312 6.26 21.88 -4.91
N ALA A 313 7.47 21.31 -4.95
CA ALA A 313 7.78 20.13 -5.74
C ALA A 313 7.02 18.89 -5.24
N PHE A 314 6.90 18.70 -3.92
CA PHE A 314 6.16 17.60 -3.32
C PHE A 314 4.66 17.75 -3.54
N THR A 315 4.09 18.93 -3.23
CA THR A 315 2.68 19.24 -3.44
C THR A 315 2.26 19.08 -4.90
N SER A 316 3.08 19.56 -5.84
CA SER A 316 2.82 19.33 -7.27
C SER A 316 2.88 17.85 -7.65
N ALA A 317 3.59 17.02 -6.90
CA ALA A 317 3.62 15.58 -7.13
C ALA A 317 2.37 14.89 -6.57
N THR A 318 1.89 15.30 -5.38
CA THR A 318 0.68 14.72 -4.76
C THR A 318 -0.59 15.08 -5.53
N MET A 319 -0.66 16.27 -6.14
CA MET A 319 -1.78 16.68 -7.00
C MET A 319 -1.98 15.79 -8.24
N ARG A 320 -1.11 14.84 -8.50
CA ARG A 320 -1.28 13.82 -9.55
C ARG A 320 -1.94 12.55 -9.05
N ALA A 321 -2.38 12.52 -7.79
CA ALA A 321 -3.19 11.44 -7.27
C ALA A 321 -4.47 11.30 -8.11
N ASP A 322 -4.85 10.05 -8.38
CA ASP A 322 -5.96 9.72 -9.27
C ASP A 322 -7.08 9.07 -8.46
N ASP A 323 -8.27 9.63 -8.55
CA ASP A 323 -9.48 9.15 -7.89
C ASP A 323 -10.15 7.97 -8.60
N SER A 324 -9.78 7.70 -9.86
CA SER A 324 -10.35 6.61 -10.66
C SER A 324 -10.21 5.22 -10.02
N SER A 325 -9.33 5.13 -9.04
CA SER A 325 -9.10 3.88 -8.30
C SER A 325 -9.91 3.76 -7.00
N VAL A 326 -10.68 4.78 -6.62
CA VAL A 326 -11.55 4.76 -5.42
C VAL A 326 -12.90 4.15 -5.78
N GLY A 327 -13.38 3.20 -4.98
CA GLY A 327 -14.66 2.53 -5.18
C GLY A 327 -14.68 1.46 -6.28
N THR A 328 -13.52 1.12 -6.85
CA THR A 328 -13.42 0.12 -7.94
C THR A 328 -13.83 -1.28 -7.52
N TRP A 329 -13.79 -1.58 -6.25
CA TRP A 329 -14.20 -2.85 -5.68
C TRP A 329 -15.66 -3.19 -6.01
N ARG A 330 -16.56 -2.20 -6.12
CA ARG A 330 -18.01 -2.38 -6.41
C ARG A 330 -18.25 -3.07 -7.75
N SER A 331 -17.38 -2.86 -8.72
CA SER A 331 -17.45 -3.49 -10.06
C SER A 331 -16.53 -4.71 -10.21
N THR A 332 -15.66 -4.96 -9.23
CA THR A 332 -14.64 -6.01 -9.33
C THR A 332 -15.12 -7.33 -8.74
N PHE A 333 -15.75 -7.27 -7.56
CA PHE A 333 -16.06 -8.46 -6.77
C PHE A 333 -17.49 -8.95 -6.98
N TYR A 334 -17.64 -10.28 -6.95
CA TYR A 334 -18.94 -10.92 -6.90
C TYR A 334 -19.51 -10.87 -5.48
N PRO A 335 -20.83 -10.99 -5.27
CA PRO A 335 -21.41 -11.01 -3.93
C PRO A 335 -20.79 -12.07 -3.02
N SER A 336 -20.47 -13.25 -3.55
CA SER A 336 -19.80 -14.33 -2.82
C SER A 336 -18.39 -13.94 -2.36
N GLU A 337 -17.65 -13.20 -3.18
CA GLU A 337 -16.32 -12.69 -2.83
C GLU A 337 -16.39 -11.58 -1.80
N MET A 338 -17.39 -10.70 -1.89
CA MET A 338 -17.63 -9.66 -0.91
C MET A 338 -17.95 -10.24 0.48
N ALA A 339 -18.75 -11.31 0.54
CA ALA A 339 -19.01 -12.00 1.79
C ALA A 339 -17.74 -12.58 2.43
N GLU A 340 -16.81 -13.10 1.63
CA GLU A 340 -15.51 -13.58 2.12
C GLU A 340 -14.57 -12.45 2.57
N ILE A 341 -14.60 -11.31 1.87
CA ILE A 341 -13.84 -10.10 2.25
C ILE A 341 -14.37 -9.58 3.59
N ASP A 342 -15.71 -9.47 3.74
CA ASP A 342 -16.32 -9.03 5.00
C ASP A 342 -16.02 -10.00 6.15
N ALA A 343 -16.12 -11.29 5.93
CA ALA A 343 -15.78 -12.29 6.94
C ALA A 343 -14.31 -12.21 7.40
N GLU A 344 -13.38 -11.81 6.54
CA GLU A 344 -11.96 -11.73 6.88
C GLU A 344 -11.52 -10.34 7.38
N ALA A 345 -12.06 -9.27 6.83
CA ALA A 345 -11.56 -7.91 7.05
C ALA A 345 -12.65 -6.91 7.48
N GLY A 346 -13.91 -7.32 7.53
CA GLY A 346 -15.05 -6.42 7.77
C GLY A 346 -14.98 -5.67 9.10
N ASP A 347 -14.57 -6.33 10.18
CA ASP A 347 -14.42 -5.66 11.47
C ASP A 347 -13.41 -4.51 11.42
N LEU A 348 -12.26 -4.73 10.75
CA LEU A 348 -11.23 -3.70 10.61
C LEU A 348 -11.68 -2.59 9.65
N LEU A 349 -12.41 -2.93 8.57
CA LEU A 349 -13.02 -1.95 7.67
C LEU A 349 -13.94 -1.02 8.43
N ARG A 350 -14.89 -1.56 9.19
CA ARG A 350 -15.81 -0.78 10.03
C ARG A 350 -15.09 0.04 11.10
N GLN A 351 -14.11 -0.55 11.78
CA GLN A 351 -13.27 0.18 12.76
C GLN A 351 -12.58 1.41 12.13
N LEU A 352 -12.20 1.31 10.88
CA LEU A 352 -11.56 2.39 10.13
C LEU A 352 -12.57 3.34 9.45
N GLY A 353 -13.87 3.12 9.58
CA GLY A 353 -14.93 3.95 8.98
C GLY A 353 -15.08 3.74 7.47
N TYR A 354 -14.72 2.57 6.96
CA TYR A 354 -15.05 2.15 5.61
C TYR A 354 -16.36 1.37 5.65
N ASP A 355 -17.46 2.11 5.85
CA ASP A 355 -18.81 1.55 5.91
C ASP A 355 -19.31 1.13 4.51
N ASP A 356 -20.39 0.35 4.47
CA ASP A 356 -20.92 -0.25 3.23
C ASP A 356 -21.78 0.73 2.38
N ASP A 357 -21.40 2.00 2.28
CA ASP A 357 -22.08 2.97 1.43
C ASP A 357 -21.86 2.76 -0.08
#